data_4e740ef8272f04c716bba136c04d5f78
#
_entry.id   4e740ef8272f04c716bba136c04d5f78
#
_cell.length_a   1.000
_cell.length_b   1.000
_cell.length_c   1.000
_cell.angle_alpha   90.00
_cell.angle_beta   90.00
_cell.angle_gamma   90.00
#
_symmetry.space_group_name_H-M   'P 1'
#
loop_
_entity.id
_entity.type
_entity.pdbx_description
1 polymer ?
#
loop_
_entity_poly.entity_id
_entity_poly.type
_entity_poly.pdbx_seq_one_letter_code
_entity_poly.pdbx_strand_id
1 'polypeptide(L)'
;MHTSRYGVQVLFAAFVLACCPGWPAYQAAAQPADPVAQGRQALDAKRVDEAIDLFERAVRADAANPAALAWLGSAQVRKAGTVPPIDAAGWVKRGFDTLDEAVERFPGAFVVFLVRGITAVNVPDMFRKAPVAVTDLRAVVAMREANARAVPEAVMPAVYLHLGLAHKRNRQPAEARAAWEKGRALYPSAPEAQAIDRELRSL
;
A
#
# COMPACT_ATOMS: atom_id res chain seq x y z
N MET A 1 -17.84 79.35 -8.79
CA MET A 1 -16.70 80.25 -8.61
C MET A 1 -15.84 79.63 -7.50
N HIS A 2 -14.60 79.52 -7.73
CA HIS A 2 -13.47 79.03 -6.89
C HIS A 2 -13.47 77.53 -6.49
N THR A 3 -12.83 76.82 -7.35
CA THR A 3 -12.29 75.51 -7.19
C THR A 3 -11.00 75.53 -6.34
N SER A 4 -10.91 74.79 -5.29
CA SER A 4 -9.64 74.57 -4.64
C SER A 4 -9.25 73.03 -4.67
N ARG A 5 -8.22 72.74 -5.43
CA ARG A 5 -7.57 71.43 -5.54
C ARG A 5 -6.60 71.30 -4.39
N TYR A 6 -6.79 70.30 -3.54
CA TYR A 6 -5.74 69.81 -2.64
C TYR A 6 -5.19 68.49 -3.16
N GLY A 7 -4.00 68.56 -3.71
CA GLY A 7 -3.20 67.39 -4.06
C GLY A 7 -2.62 66.76 -2.79
N VAL A 8 -2.92 65.50 -2.58
CA VAL A 8 -2.28 64.68 -1.55
C VAL A 8 -1.04 64.05 -2.18
N GLN A 9 0.12 64.54 -1.81
CA GLN A 9 1.41 63.90 -2.10
C GLN A 9 1.57 62.71 -1.18
N VAL A 10 1.56 61.51 -1.73
CA VAL A 10 1.92 60.25 -1.02
C VAL A 10 3.43 60.12 -1.05
N LEU A 11 4.09 60.41 0.08
CA LEU A 11 5.51 60.14 0.31
C LEU A 11 5.70 58.63 0.42
N PHE A 12 6.34 58.03 -0.58
CA PHE A 12 6.89 56.70 -0.48
C PHE A 12 8.10 56.71 0.42
N ALA A 13 7.94 56.26 1.69
CA ALA A 13 9.05 55.96 2.56
C ALA A 13 9.61 54.58 2.13
N ALA A 14 10.76 54.60 1.48
CA ALA A 14 11.56 53.41 1.21
C ALA A 14 12.09 52.84 2.53
N PHE A 15 11.50 51.74 2.99
CA PHE A 15 11.99 51.00 4.15
C PHE A 15 13.14 50.11 3.66
N VAL A 16 14.36 50.60 3.89
CA VAL A 16 15.57 49.79 3.69
C VAL A 16 15.62 48.73 4.81
N LEU A 17 15.24 47.49 4.49
CA LEU A 17 15.47 46.34 5.38
C LEU A 17 16.96 46.08 5.44
N ALA A 18 17.58 46.50 6.53
CA ALA A 18 18.96 46.16 6.87
C ALA A 18 19.09 44.63 6.96
N CYS A 19 19.95 44.06 6.12
CA CYS A 19 20.44 42.68 6.23
C CYS A 19 21.03 42.45 7.64
N CYS A 20 20.30 41.72 8.49
CA CYS A 20 20.89 41.10 9.68
C CYS A 20 21.62 39.82 9.25
N PRO A 21 22.95 39.78 9.27
CA PRO A 21 23.67 38.53 9.08
C PRO A 21 23.61 37.74 10.40
N GLY A 22 22.80 36.72 10.50
CA GLY A 22 22.79 35.89 11.70
C GLY A 22 21.54 35.06 11.97
N TRP A 23 20.58 35.04 11.05
CA TRP A 23 19.51 34.04 11.22
C TRP A 23 20.05 32.68 10.78
N PRO A 24 20.17 31.69 11.70
CA PRO A 24 20.48 30.34 11.26
C PRO A 24 19.38 29.93 10.29
N ALA A 25 19.79 29.60 9.05
CA ALA A 25 18.87 28.96 8.11
C ALA A 25 18.29 27.75 8.85
N TYR A 26 17.01 27.82 9.21
CA TYR A 26 16.26 26.67 9.70
C TYR A 26 16.22 25.70 8.53
N GLN A 27 17.26 24.86 8.46
CA GLN A 27 17.24 23.70 7.59
C GLN A 27 16.05 22.88 8.10
N ALA A 28 14.94 22.94 7.37
CA ALA A 28 13.87 22.00 7.57
C ALA A 28 14.52 20.62 7.50
N ALA A 29 14.70 20.00 8.68
CA ALA A 29 15.22 18.65 8.76
C ALA A 29 14.31 17.83 7.84
N ALA A 30 14.89 17.28 6.77
CA ALA A 30 14.15 16.38 5.89
C ALA A 30 13.50 15.34 6.80
N GLN A 31 12.17 15.26 6.79
CA GLN A 31 11.49 14.26 7.60
C GLN A 31 12.11 12.92 7.24
N PRO A 32 12.54 12.12 8.24
CA PRO A 32 13.11 10.81 7.94
C PRO A 32 12.12 10.06 7.08
N ALA A 33 12.56 9.69 5.87
CA ALA A 33 11.68 9.05 4.91
C ALA A 33 11.10 7.77 5.55
N ASP A 34 9.78 7.61 5.49
CA ASP A 34 9.04 6.49 6.07
C ASP A 34 9.69 5.15 5.66
N PRO A 35 10.21 4.35 6.62
CA PRO A 35 10.86 3.08 6.31
C PRO A 35 9.94 2.10 5.59
N VAL A 36 8.62 2.17 5.83
CA VAL A 36 7.63 1.33 5.12
C VAL A 36 7.53 1.73 3.66
N ALA A 37 7.51 3.03 3.35
CA ALA A 37 7.51 3.52 1.98
C ALA A 37 8.81 3.13 1.25
N GLN A 38 9.97 3.29 1.91
CA GLN A 38 11.27 2.88 1.36
C GLN A 38 11.33 1.37 1.10
N GLY A 39 10.86 0.55 2.05
CA GLY A 39 10.80 -0.90 1.91
C GLY A 39 9.93 -1.33 0.71
N ARG A 40 8.81 -0.67 0.49
CA ARG A 40 7.96 -0.91 -0.68
C ARG A 40 8.68 -0.56 -1.99
N GLN A 41 9.36 0.58 -2.05
CA GLN A 41 10.18 0.94 -3.21
C GLN A 41 11.30 -0.08 -3.48
N ALA A 42 11.94 -0.61 -2.43
CA ALA A 42 12.94 -1.66 -2.55
C ALA A 42 12.33 -2.95 -3.12
N LEU A 43 11.11 -3.34 -2.70
CA LEU A 43 10.38 -4.49 -3.28
C LEU A 43 10.05 -4.29 -4.77
N ASP A 44 9.60 -3.09 -5.15
CA ASP A 44 9.30 -2.76 -6.54
C ASP A 44 10.58 -2.80 -7.41
N ALA A 45 11.70 -2.41 -6.82
CA ALA A 45 13.03 -2.51 -7.43
C ALA A 45 13.67 -3.93 -7.33
N LYS A 46 12.92 -4.93 -6.82
CA LYS A 46 13.38 -6.32 -6.60
C LYS A 46 14.56 -6.46 -5.62
N ARG A 47 14.81 -5.46 -4.80
CA ARG A 47 15.84 -5.44 -3.75
C ARG A 47 15.27 -6.01 -2.45
N VAL A 48 15.01 -7.33 -2.46
CA VAL A 48 14.21 -8.00 -1.42
C VAL A 48 14.90 -7.96 -0.05
N ASP A 49 16.22 -8.14 0.02
CA ASP A 49 16.96 -8.13 1.29
C ASP A 49 16.94 -6.73 1.93
N GLU A 50 17.16 -5.69 1.13
CA GLU A 50 17.04 -4.30 1.59
C GLU A 50 15.61 -4.00 2.10
N ALA A 51 14.59 -4.53 1.42
CA ALA A 51 13.21 -4.35 1.85
C ALA A 51 12.96 -5.01 3.22
N ILE A 52 13.48 -6.23 3.44
CA ILE A 52 13.38 -6.92 4.73
C ILE A 52 14.03 -6.07 5.83
N ASP A 53 15.27 -5.59 5.62
CA ASP A 53 15.97 -4.75 6.59
C ASP A 53 15.22 -3.45 6.92
N LEU A 54 14.60 -2.83 5.91
CA LEU A 54 13.79 -1.62 6.07
C LEU A 54 12.53 -1.88 6.89
N PHE A 55 11.80 -2.96 6.59
CA PHE A 55 10.60 -3.32 7.34
C PHE A 55 10.91 -3.79 8.75
N GLU A 56 12.00 -4.52 8.98
CA GLU A 56 12.45 -4.87 10.33
C GLU A 56 12.78 -3.63 11.16
N ARG A 57 13.44 -2.63 10.56
CA ARG A 57 13.68 -1.34 11.22
C ARG A 57 12.37 -0.63 11.54
N ALA A 58 11.39 -0.64 10.61
CA ALA A 58 10.08 -0.06 10.84
C ALA A 58 9.35 -0.73 12.01
N VAL A 59 9.36 -2.06 12.07
CA VAL A 59 8.74 -2.84 13.18
C VAL A 59 9.45 -2.56 14.51
N ARG A 60 10.80 -2.45 14.51
CA ARG A 60 11.53 -2.09 15.74
C ARG A 60 11.26 -0.66 16.21
N ALA A 61 11.05 0.27 15.28
CA ALA A 61 10.76 1.67 15.60
C ALA A 61 9.33 1.86 16.11
N ASP A 62 8.38 1.12 15.55
CA ASP A 62 6.96 1.15 15.94
C ASP A 62 6.35 -0.26 15.80
N ALA A 63 6.33 -1.00 16.89
CA ALA A 63 5.74 -2.34 16.95
C ALA A 63 4.21 -2.34 16.81
N ALA A 64 3.56 -1.17 16.91
CA ALA A 64 2.12 -1.01 16.72
C ALA A 64 1.75 -0.65 15.27
N ASN A 65 2.70 -0.58 14.35
CA ASN A 65 2.47 -0.29 12.95
C ASN A 65 2.03 -1.54 12.16
N PRO A 66 0.74 -1.69 11.80
CA PRO A 66 0.25 -2.87 11.10
C PRO A 66 0.85 -3.02 9.71
N ALA A 67 1.14 -1.92 9.02
CA ALA A 67 1.71 -1.96 7.68
C ALA A 67 3.16 -2.47 7.70
N ALA A 68 3.96 -2.06 8.69
CA ALA A 68 5.34 -2.51 8.82
C ALA A 68 5.42 -4.04 8.98
N LEU A 69 4.60 -4.61 9.87
CA LEU A 69 4.59 -6.05 10.12
C LEU A 69 4.06 -6.83 8.91
N ALA A 70 2.98 -6.36 8.29
CA ALA A 70 2.42 -7.02 7.11
C ALA A 70 3.39 -7.00 5.91
N TRP A 71 4.03 -5.87 5.64
CA TRP A 71 5.00 -5.78 4.55
C TRP A 71 6.28 -6.56 4.83
N LEU A 72 6.71 -6.70 6.11
CA LEU A 72 7.80 -7.58 6.49
C LEU A 72 7.50 -9.03 6.08
N GLY A 73 6.33 -9.53 6.46
CA GLY A 73 5.92 -10.90 6.09
C GLY A 73 5.84 -11.09 4.57
N SER A 74 5.30 -10.11 3.83
CA SER A 74 5.27 -10.15 2.36
C SER A 74 6.66 -10.17 1.74
N ALA A 75 7.61 -9.38 2.26
CA ALA A 75 9.00 -9.37 1.81
C ALA A 75 9.69 -10.72 2.08
N GLN A 76 9.46 -11.32 3.24
CA GLN A 76 9.97 -12.66 3.58
C GLN A 76 9.43 -13.74 2.64
N VAL A 77 8.14 -13.70 2.26
CA VAL A 77 7.60 -14.60 1.23
C VAL A 77 8.29 -14.38 -0.12
N ARG A 78 8.50 -13.11 -0.53
CA ARG A 78 9.19 -12.81 -1.79
C ARG A 78 10.65 -13.27 -1.80
N LYS A 79 11.31 -13.36 -0.63
CA LYS A 79 12.67 -13.89 -0.49
C LYS A 79 12.76 -15.33 -0.99
N ALA A 80 11.69 -16.13 -0.88
CA ALA A 80 11.65 -17.49 -1.40
C ALA A 80 11.97 -17.57 -2.91
N GLY A 81 11.65 -16.53 -3.68
CA GLY A 81 11.96 -16.46 -5.11
C GLY A 81 13.43 -16.10 -5.44
N THR A 82 14.26 -15.79 -4.43
CA THR A 82 15.66 -15.36 -4.60
C THR A 82 16.67 -16.29 -3.96
N VAL A 83 16.22 -17.38 -3.34
CA VAL A 83 17.05 -18.39 -2.67
C VAL A 83 16.94 -19.74 -3.37
N PRO A 84 17.87 -20.68 -3.12
CA PRO A 84 17.75 -22.05 -3.62
C PRO A 84 16.42 -22.71 -3.24
N PRO A 85 15.87 -23.63 -4.05
CA PRO A 85 14.58 -24.27 -3.80
C PRO A 85 14.47 -24.97 -2.43
N ILE A 86 15.58 -25.48 -1.91
CA ILE A 86 15.63 -26.14 -0.60
C ILE A 86 15.26 -25.17 0.55
N ASP A 87 15.60 -23.90 0.40
CA ASP A 87 15.37 -22.86 1.42
C ASP A 87 14.04 -22.12 1.21
N ALA A 88 13.50 -22.20 0.00
CA ALA A 88 12.32 -21.42 -0.39
C ALA A 88 11.10 -21.69 0.50
N ALA A 89 10.83 -22.96 0.83
CA ALA A 89 9.69 -23.33 1.67
C ALA A 89 9.79 -22.73 3.09
N GLY A 90 11.01 -22.66 3.64
CA GLY A 90 11.27 -22.03 4.94
C GLY A 90 10.96 -20.54 4.94
N TRP A 91 11.31 -19.84 3.86
CA TRP A 91 10.99 -18.42 3.70
C TRP A 91 9.50 -18.15 3.51
N VAL A 92 8.80 -18.99 2.72
CA VAL A 92 7.34 -18.91 2.60
C VAL A 92 6.68 -19.11 3.96
N LYS A 93 7.09 -20.14 4.71
CA LYS A 93 6.56 -20.40 6.06
C LYS A 93 6.76 -19.18 6.97
N ARG A 94 7.99 -18.70 7.10
CA ARG A 94 8.33 -17.54 7.93
C ARG A 94 7.49 -16.32 7.58
N GLY A 95 7.38 -16.02 6.28
CA GLY A 95 6.61 -14.86 5.83
C GLY A 95 5.12 -14.98 6.17
N PHE A 96 4.52 -16.19 6.04
CA PHE A 96 3.14 -16.39 6.44
C PHE A 96 2.95 -16.37 7.96
N ASP A 97 3.89 -16.90 8.75
CA ASP A 97 3.84 -16.77 10.22
C ASP A 97 3.81 -15.27 10.62
N THR A 98 4.64 -14.42 9.98
CA THR A 98 4.64 -12.95 10.22
C THR A 98 3.34 -12.29 9.76
N LEU A 99 2.77 -12.71 8.62
CA LEU A 99 1.49 -12.19 8.12
C LEU A 99 0.31 -12.60 9.01
N ASP A 100 0.33 -13.82 9.52
CA ASP A 100 -0.68 -14.33 10.43
C ASP A 100 -0.61 -13.57 11.77
N GLU A 101 0.59 -13.33 12.32
CA GLU A 101 0.81 -12.45 13.47
C GLU A 101 0.24 -11.04 13.23
N ALA A 102 0.46 -10.46 12.04
CA ALA A 102 -0.06 -9.14 11.71
C ALA A 102 -1.59 -9.09 11.77
N VAL A 103 -2.28 -10.10 11.25
CA VAL A 103 -3.75 -10.18 11.29
C VAL A 103 -4.26 -10.40 12.71
N GLU A 104 -3.60 -11.25 13.51
CA GLU A 104 -3.97 -11.50 14.90
C GLU A 104 -3.83 -10.25 15.77
N ARG A 105 -2.74 -9.49 15.58
CA ARG A 105 -2.48 -8.27 16.36
C ARG A 105 -3.31 -7.08 15.93
N PHE A 106 -3.68 -7.00 14.64
CA PHE A 106 -4.34 -5.83 14.06
C PHE A 106 -5.62 -6.18 13.28
N PRO A 107 -6.60 -6.86 13.88
CA PRO A 107 -7.79 -7.36 13.17
C PRO A 107 -8.70 -6.25 12.61
N GLY A 108 -8.52 -4.99 13.04
CA GLY A 108 -9.24 -3.82 12.50
C GLY A 108 -8.52 -3.09 11.37
N ALA A 109 -7.28 -3.48 11.03
CA ALA A 109 -6.47 -2.79 10.03
C ALA A 109 -6.58 -3.47 8.66
N PHE A 110 -7.27 -2.86 7.70
CA PHE A 110 -7.45 -3.43 6.35
C PHE A 110 -6.13 -3.82 5.67
N VAL A 111 -5.04 -3.09 5.96
CA VAL A 111 -3.75 -3.30 5.32
C VAL A 111 -3.17 -4.69 5.59
N VAL A 112 -3.41 -5.29 6.76
CA VAL A 112 -2.90 -6.63 7.08
C VAL A 112 -3.59 -7.70 6.24
N PHE A 113 -4.90 -7.60 6.07
CA PHE A 113 -5.68 -8.49 5.19
C PHE A 113 -5.33 -8.26 3.72
N LEU A 114 -5.20 -7.00 3.29
CA LEU A 114 -4.82 -6.66 1.92
C LEU A 114 -3.47 -7.28 1.56
N VAL A 115 -2.45 -7.06 2.38
CA VAL A 115 -1.09 -7.53 2.10
C VAL A 115 -1.01 -9.04 2.18
N ARG A 116 -1.62 -9.70 3.20
CA ARG A 116 -1.64 -11.17 3.29
C ARG A 116 -2.40 -11.79 2.14
N GLY A 117 -3.58 -11.26 1.79
CA GLY A 117 -4.40 -11.75 0.68
C GLY A 117 -3.68 -11.65 -0.66
N ILE A 118 -3.09 -10.50 -1.00
CA ILE A 118 -2.32 -10.33 -2.24
C ILE A 118 -1.08 -11.25 -2.24
N THR A 119 -0.38 -11.37 -1.13
CA THR A 119 0.78 -12.28 -1.02
C THR A 119 0.35 -13.72 -1.24
N ALA A 120 -0.77 -14.14 -0.65
CA ALA A 120 -1.31 -15.49 -0.78
C ALA A 120 -1.74 -15.84 -2.22
N VAL A 121 -2.25 -14.88 -2.99
CA VAL A 121 -2.52 -15.06 -4.43
C VAL A 121 -1.24 -15.33 -5.23
N ASN A 122 -0.12 -14.74 -4.82
CA ASN A 122 1.11 -14.76 -5.62
C ASN A 122 2.07 -15.92 -5.30
N VAL A 123 1.78 -16.76 -4.29
CA VAL A 123 2.59 -17.97 -4.04
C VAL A 123 2.11 -19.14 -4.91
N PRO A 124 2.99 -20.10 -5.24
CA PRO A 124 2.62 -21.31 -5.98
C PRO A 124 1.48 -22.11 -5.30
N ASP A 125 0.63 -22.76 -6.09
CA ASP A 125 -0.56 -23.49 -5.62
C ASP A 125 -0.22 -24.63 -4.65
N MET A 126 0.99 -25.18 -4.71
CA MET A 126 1.46 -26.19 -3.76
C MET A 126 1.41 -25.75 -2.30
N PHE A 127 1.48 -24.43 -2.02
CA PHE A 127 1.34 -23.88 -0.66
C PHE A 127 -0.12 -23.73 -0.21
N ARG A 128 -1.09 -23.98 -1.08
CA ARG A 128 -2.54 -23.99 -0.78
C ARG A 128 -3.05 -22.73 -0.08
N LYS A 129 -2.56 -21.55 -0.49
CA LYS A 129 -2.91 -20.27 0.15
C LYS A 129 -4.12 -19.56 -0.51
N ALA A 130 -4.69 -20.10 -1.59
CA ALA A 130 -5.85 -19.50 -2.25
C ALA A 130 -7.07 -19.29 -1.33
N PRO A 131 -7.45 -20.21 -0.40
CA PRO A 131 -8.54 -19.95 0.54
C PRO A 131 -8.26 -18.77 1.48
N VAL A 132 -7.01 -18.60 1.94
CA VAL A 132 -6.61 -17.46 2.77
C VAL A 132 -6.78 -16.16 1.99
N ALA A 133 -6.33 -16.13 0.74
CA ALA A 133 -6.49 -14.96 -0.13
C ALA A 133 -7.97 -14.55 -0.32
N VAL A 134 -8.87 -15.53 -0.55
CA VAL A 134 -10.31 -15.28 -0.68
C VAL A 134 -10.86 -14.67 0.62
N THR A 135 -10.54 -15.27 1.76
CA THR A 135 -11.03 -14.80 3.07
C THR A 135 -10.59 -13.37 3.34
N ASP A 136 -9.31 -13.08 3.15
CA ASP A 136 -8.73 -11.77 3.45
C ASP A 136 -9.26 -10.67 2.52
N LEU A 137 -9.26 -10.91 1.22
CA LEU A 137 -9.70 -9.89 0.27
C LEU A 137 -11.21 -9.64 0.37
N ARG A 138 -12.01 -10.64 0.74
CA ARG A 138 -13.42 -10.44 1.10
C ARG A 138 -13.58 -9.61 2.37
N ALA A 139 -12.71 -9.81 3.36
CA ALA A 139 -12.72 -9.00 4.57
C ALA A 139 -12.44 -7.51 4.24
N VAL A 140 -11.49 -7.21 3.35
CA VAL A 140 -11.22 -5.83 2.89
C VAL A 140 -12.45 -5.23 2.20
N VAL A 141 -13.13 -5.99 1.32
CA VAL A 141 -14.38 -5.54 0.68
C VAL A 141 -15.45 -5.25 1.72
N ALA A 142 -15.66 -6.17 2.69
CA ALA A 142 -16.65 -5.99 3.75
C ALA A 142 -16.34 -4.78 4.64
N MET A 143 -15.07 -4.52 4.98
CA MET A 143 -14.65 -3.33 5.72
C MET A 143 -15.02 -2.04 4.97
N ARG A 144 -14.80 -2.00 3.65
CA ARG A 144 -15.17 -0.88 2.80
C ARG A 144 -16.67 -0.67 2.72
N GLU A 145 -17.44 -1.75 2.57
CA GLU A 145 -18.91 -1.72 2.50
C GLU A 145 -19.53 -1.26 3.83
N ALA A 146 -18.97 -1.71 4.96
CA ALA A 146 -19.43 -1.28 6.28
C ALA A 146 -19.08 0.18 6.58
N ASN A 147 -17.92 0.66 6.15
CA ASN A 147 -17.48 2.03 6.32
C ASN A 147 -16.55 2.44 5.17
N ALA A 148 -17.06 3.31 4.30
CA ALA A 148 -16.32 3.81 3.13
C ALA A 148 -14.98 4.50 3.48
N ARG A 149 -14.78 4.96 4.72
CA ARG A 149 -13.52 5.56 5.17
C ARG A 149 -12.52 4.55 5.74
N ALA A 150 -12.94 3.32 6.04
CA ALA A 150 -12.07 2.30 6.63
C ALA A 150 -11.01 1.79 5.64
N VAL A 151 -11.31 1.81 4.35
CA VAL A 151 -10.40 1.39 3.29
C VAL A 151 -10.31 2.49 2.24
N PRO A 152 -9.12 3.00 1.89
CA PRO A 152 -8.96 3.99 0.83
C PRO A 152 -9.51 3.47 -0.51
N GLU A 153 -10.26 4.29 -1.22
CA GLU A 153 -10.86 3.92 -2.50
C GLU A 153 -9.80 3.51 -3.53
N ALA A 154 -8.66 4.17 -3.51
CA ALA A 154 -7.56 3.92 -4.45
C ALA A 154 -7.01 2.49 -4.42
N VAL A 155 -7.22 1.71 -3.34
CA VAL A 155 -6.76 0.31 -3.26
C VAL A 155 -7.80 -0.69 -3.77
N MET A 156 -9.07 -0.27 -3.90
CA MET A 156 -10.17 -1.19 -4.23
C MET A 156 -10.08 -1.82 -5.61
N PRO A 157 -9.59 -1.16 -6.68
CA PRO A 157 -9.35 -1.80 -7.97
C PRO A 157 -8.44 -3.02 -7.84
N ALA A 158 -7.31 -2.89 -7.12
CA ALA A 158 -6.41 -4.00 -6.86
C ALA A 158 -7.05 -5.10 -6.01
N VAL A 159 -7.90 -4.74 -5.03
CA VAL A 159 -8.66 -5.72 -4.23
C VAL A 159 -9.55 -6.59 -5.12
N TYR A 160 -10.34 -6.00 -6.02
CA TYR A 160 -11.21 -6.78 -6.91
C TYR A 160 -10.43 -7.62 -7.92
N LEU A 161 -9.34 -7.10 -8.48
CA LEU A 161 -8.46 -7.87 -9.35
C LEU A 161 -7.95 -9.13 -8.63
N HIS A 162 -7.36 -8.95 -7.45
CA HIS A 162 -6.76 -10.06 -6.70
C HIS A 162 -7.80 -10.98 -6.07
N LEU A 163 -9.00 -10.48 -5.70
CA LEU A 163 -10.10 -11.33 -5.23
C LEU A 163 -10.56 -12.30 -6.34
N GLY A 164 -10.71 -11.81 -7.56
CA GLY A 164 -11.02 -12.67 -8.70
C GLY A 164 -9.91 -13.70 -8.97
N LEU A 165 -8.64 -13.30 -8.92
CA LEU A 165 -7.50 -14.22 -9.02
C LEU A 165 -7.51 -15.28 -7.90
N ALA A 166 -7.83 -14.88 -6.66
CA ALA A 166 -7.94 -15.79 -5.53
C ALA A 166 -9.05 -16.84 -5.76
N HIS A 167 -10.23 -16.40 -6.20
CA HIS A 167 -11.32 -17.30 -6.55
C HIS A 167 -10.96 -18.24 -7.71
N LYS A 168 -10.34 -17.73 -8.79
CA LYS A 168 -9.87 -18.56 -9.91
C LYS A 168 -8.93 -19.65 -9.45
N ARG A 169 -7.92 -19.32 -8.61
CA ARG A 169 -6.99 -20.28 -8.02
C ARG A 169 -7.66 -21.25 -7.03
N ASN A 170 -8.72 -20.80 -6.37
CA ASN A 170 -9.54 -21.63 -5.49
C ASN A 170 -10.58 -22.48 -6.25
N ARG A 171 -10.47 -22.55 -7.59
CA ARG A 171 -11.39 -23.29 -8.48
C ARG A 171 -12.85 -22.84 -8.38
N GLN A 172 -13.06 -21.56 -8.20
CA GLN A 172 -14.35 -20.88 -8.10
C GLN A 172 -14.53 -19.89 -9.27
N PRO A 173 -14.71 -20.35 -10.52
CA PRO A 173 -14.70 -19.48 -11.70
C PRO A 173 -15.91 -18.51 -11.74
N ALA A 174 -17.07 -18.91 -11.21
CA ALA A 174 -18.24 -18.03 -11.16
C ALA A 174 -18.01 -16.83 -10.23
N GLU A 175 -17.45 -17.08 -9.05
CA GLU A 175 -17.09 -16.06 -8.06
C GLU A 175 -15.94 -15.16 -8.56
N ALA A 176 -14.98 -15.75 -9.29
CA ALA A 176 -13.90 -14.99 -9.93
C ALA A 176 -14.48 -13.98 -10.94
N ARG A 177 -15.37 -14.45 -11.83
CA ARG A 177 -16.09 -13.61 -12.79
C ARG A 177 -16.84 -12.48 -12.08
N ALA A 178 -17.65 -12.80 -11.07
CA ALA A 178 -18.44 -11.83 -10.34
C ALA A 178 -17.58 -10.74 -9.67
N ALA A 179 -16.44 -11.14 -9.07
CA ALA A 179 -15.51 -10.20 -8.46
C ALA A 179 -14.91 -9.24 -9.52
N TRP A 180 -14.47 -9.76 -10.66
CA TRP A 180 -13.90 -8.95 -11.74
C TRP A 180 -14.93 -8.03 -12.40
N GLU A 181 -16.14 -8.52 -12.69
CA GLU A 181 -17.22 -7.71 -13.26
C GLU A 181 -17.59 -6.56 -12.32
N LYS A 182 -17.69 -6.82 -11.01
CA LYS A 182 -17.93 -5.77 -10.00
C LYS A 182 -16.80 -4.75 -9.97
N GLY A 183 -15.54 -5.19 -9.94
CA GLY A 183 -14.38 -4.30 -9.97
C GLY A 183 -14.33 -3.46 -11.24
N ARG A 184 -14.61 -4.06 -12.40
CA ARG A 184 -14.63 -3.39 -13.70
C ARG A 184 -15.74 -2.34 -13.81
N ALA A 185 -16.91 -2.63 -13.24
CA ALA A 185 -18.05 -1.71 -13.23
C ALA A 185 -17.83 -0.51 -12.31
N LEU A 186 -17.25 -0.74 -11.13
CA LEU A 186 -17.01 0.32 -10.15
C LEU A 186 -15.81 1.20 -10.52
N TYR A 187 -14.77 0.63 -11.16
CA TYR A 187 -13.49 1.28 -11.41
C TYR A 187 -13.04 1.17 -12.88
N PRO A 188 -13.85 1.67 -13.84
CA PRO A 188 -13.60 1.47 -15.27
C PRO A 188 -12.31 2.11 -15.78
N SER A 189 -11.83 3.15 -15.12
CA SER A 189 -10.63 3.90 -15.52
C SER A 189 -9.39 3.54 -14.70
N ALA A 190 -9.49 2.56 -13.78
CA ALA A 190 -8.34 2.15 -12.97
C ALA A 190 -7.31 1.36 -13.83
N PRO A 191 -6.02 1.44 -13.49
CA PRO A 191 -4.97 0.65 -14.18
C PRO A 191 -5.27 -0.85 -14.20
N GLU A 192 -5.90 -1.38 -13.15
CA GLU A 192 -6.29 -2.78 -13.00
C GLU A 192 -7.40 -3.22 -13.96
N ALA A 193 -8.20 -2.28 -14.50
CA ALA A 193 -9.30 -2.59 -15.41
C ALA A 193 -8.86 -3.43 -16.63
N GLN A 194 -7.71 -3.08 -17.22
CA GLN A 194 -7.16 -3.86 -18.35
C GLN A 194 -6.72 -5.27 -17.94
N ALA A 195 -6.21 -5.45 -16.73
CA ALA A 195 -5.86 -6.77 -16.20
C ALA A 195 -7.12 -7.60 -15.97
N ILE A 196 -8.16 -7.00 -15.37
CA ILE A 196 -9.47 -7.60 -15.19
C ILE A 196 -10.07 -8.05 -16.54
N ASP A 197 -10.03 -7.18 -17.56
CA ASP A 197 -10.55 -7.53 -18.90
C ASP A 197 -9.79 -8.72 -19.52
N ARG A 198 -8.49 -8.87 -19.28
CA ARG A 198 -7.72 -10.05 -19.73
C ARG A 198 -8.15 -11.31 -19.00
N GLU A 199 -8.33 -11.24 -17.68
CA GLU A 199 -8.74 -12.37 -16.86
C GLU A 199 -10.16 -12.85 -17.22
N LEU A 200 -11.09 -11.91 -17.44
CA LEU A 200 -12.47 -12.24 -17.88
C LEU A 200 -12.51 -12.98 -19.22
N ARG A 201 -11.60 -12.63 -20.16
CA ARG A 201 -11.51 -13.35 -21.45
C ARG A 201 -10.85 -14.73 -21.33
N SER A 202 -10.13 -15.01 -20.25
CA SER A 202 -9.40 -16.28 -20.04
C SER A 202 -10.14 -17.27 -19.14
N LEU A 203 -11.34 -16.93 -18.69
CA LEU A 203 -12.24 -17.81 -17.95
C LEU A 203 -13.03 -18.70 -18.92
#